data_443c1755f83f75ad96b88b56f83440a7
#
_entry.id   443c1755f83f75ad96b88b56f83440a7
#
_cell.length_a   1.000
_cell.length_b   1.000
_cell.length_c   1.000
_cell.angle_alpha   90.00
_cell.angle_beta   90.00
_cell.angle_gamma   90.00
#
_symmetry.space_group_name_H-M   'P 1'
#
loop_
_entity.id
_entity.type
_entity.pdbx_description
1 polymer ?
#
loop_
_entity_poly.entity_id
_entity_poly.type
_entity_poly.pdbx_seq_one_letter_code
_entity_poly.pdbx_strand_id
1 'polypeptide(L)'
;MKKVKVDGKGIKTFEVEFKELNLTERAEINDFIFDENRKKNFSFWVYVIKMGTTLKEDDIHQYSNEEIYSIGAKVIVEMNKKKLKK
;
A
#
# COMPACT_ATOMS: atom_id res chain seq x y z
N MET A 1 -1.72 -12.36 -8.91
CA MET A 1 -1.81 -11.25 -7.96
C MET A 1 -2.60 -11.68 -6.74
N LYS A 2 -2.37 -11.03 -5.64
CA LYS A 2 -2.90 -11.47 -4.37
C LYS A 2 -3.94 -10.48 -3.86
N LYS A 3 -5.09 -11.01 -3.43
CA LYS A 3 -6.10 -10.19 -2.80
C LYS A 3 -5.85 -10.16 -1.31
N VAL A 4 -5.82 -8.99 -0.74
CA VAL A 4 -5.55 -8.81 0.68
C VAL A 4 -6.67 -8.01 1.32
N LYS A 5 -7.11 -8.48 2.48
CA LYS A 5 -8.12 -7.76 3.23
C LYS A 5 -7.48 -6.57 3.94
N VAL A 6 -8.10 -5.43 3.83
CA VAL A 6 -7.64 -4.22 4.48
C VAL A 6 -8.69 -3.81 5.50
N ASP A 7 -8.25 -3.60 6.72
CA ASP A 7 -9.15 -3.17 7.79
C ASP A 7 -9.30 -1.66 7.73
N GLY A 8 -10.51 -1.22 7.44
CA GLY A 8 -10.81 0.19 7.55
C GLY A 8 -11.19 0.50 8.98
N LYS A 9 -10.65 1.58 9.51
CA LYS A 9 -10.92 1.97 10.88
C LYS A 9 -12.39 2.25 11.10
N GLY A 10 -13.02 1.44 11.96
CA GLY A 10 -14.41 1.60 12.27
C GLY A 10 -15.33 1.31 11.14
N ILE A 11 -14.85 0.66 10.10
CA ILE A 11 -15.61 0.39 8.90
C ILE A 11 -15.36 -1.05 8.49
N LYS A 12 -16.13 -1.50 7.52
CA LYS A 12 -15.97 -2.85 6.99
C LYS A 12 -14.59 -3.06 6.42
N THR A 13 -14.12 -4.27 6.57
CA THR A 13 -12.93 -4.69 5.84
C THR A 13 -13.30 -4.75 4.35
N PHE A 14 -12.30 -4.52 3.52
CA PHE A 14 -12.49 -4.64 2.08
C PHE A 14 -11.25 -5.29 1.48
N GLU A 15 -11.40 -5.81 0.28
CA GLU A 15 -10.31 -6.50 -0.38
C GLU A 15 -9.70 -5.64 -1.46
N VAL A 16 -8.37 -5.70 -1.53
CA VAL A 16 -7.62 -5.00 -2.56
C VAL A 16 -6.66 -5.98 -3.19
N GLU A 17 -6.56 -5.94 -4.50
CA GLU A 17 -5.66 -6.83 -5.21
C GLU A 17 -4.28 -6.21 -5.27
N PHE A 18 -3.30 -6.89 -4.68
CA PHE A 18 -1.93 -6.39 -4.56
C PHE A 18 -1.06 -6.96 -5.65
N LYS A 19 -0.19 -6.14 -6.18
CA LYS A 19 0.82 -6.57 -7.12
C LYS A 19 2.08 -7.00 -6.39
N GLU A 20 2.80 -7.90 -7.00
CA GLU A 20 4.11 -8.28 -6.48
C GLU A 20 5.13 -7.26 -6.96
N LEU A 21 5.85 -6.65 -6.03
CA LEU A 21 6.82 -5.62 -6.36
C LEU A 21 8.21 -6.21 -6.47
N ASN A 22 8.97 -5.72 -7.44
CA ASN A 22 10.35 -6.15 -7.58
C ASN A 22 11.23 -5.41 -6.57
N LEU A 23 12.49 -5.79 -6.52
CA LEU A 23 13.39 -5.24 -5.51
C LEU A 23 13.57 -3.73 -5.67
N THR A 24 13.65 -3.26 -6.90
CA THR A 24 13.85 -1.83 -7.15
C THR A 24 12.66 -1.02 -6.62
N GLU A 25 11.46 -1.52 -6.88
CA GLU A 25 10.25 -0.84 -6.41
C GLU A 25 10.16 -0.86 -4.89
N ARG A 26 10.50 -2.01 -4.28
CA ARG A 26 10.48 -2.10 -2.82
C ARG A 26 11.50 -1.16 -2.21
N ALA A 27 12.68 -1.07 -2.82
CA ALA A 27 13.73 -0.20 -2.30
C ALA A 27 13.27 1.26 -2.35
N GLU A 28 12.63 1.64 -3.43
CA GLU A 28 12.13 3.01 -3.59
C GLU A 28 11.15 3.37 -2.49
N ILE A 29 10.19 2.47 -2.25
CA ILE A 29 9.18 2.72 -1.23
C ILE A 29 9.79 2.74 0.16
N ASN A 30 10.71 1.80 0.43
CA ASN A 30 11.35 1.75 1.73
C ASN A 30 12.20 2.98 2.01
N ASP A 31 12.83 3.53 0.97
CA ASP A 31 13.58 4.76 1.14
C ASP A 31 12.68 5.91 1.56
N PHE A 32 11.48 5.97 1.00
CA PHE A 32 10.51 6.97 1.41
C PHE A 32 10.11 6.82 2.88
N ILE A 33 9.99 5.58 3.34
CA ILE A 33 9.59 5.33 4.72
C ILE A 33 10.60 5.88 5.70
N PHE A 34 11.88 5.77 5.36
CA PHE A 34 12.94 6.26 6.23
C PHE A 34 13.14 7.76 6.15
N ASP A 35 12.45 8.42 5.23
CA ASP A 35 12.50 9.87 5.12
C ASP A 35 11.33 10.43 5.91
N GLU A 36 11.61 10.95 7.09
CA GLU A 36 10.57 11.44 7.99
C GLU A 36 9.65 12.46 7.35
N ASN A 37 10.21 13.29 6.49
CA ASN A 37 9.40 14.34 5.87
C ASN A 37 8.47 13.77 4.81
N ARG A 38 8.93 12.80 4.07
CA ARG A 38 8.16 12.26 2.96
C ARG A 38 7.05 11.33 3.41
N LYS A 39 7.30 10.53 4.43
CA LYS A 39 6.28 9.56 4.84
C LYS A 39 5.06 10.21 5.45
N LYS A 40 5.13 11.50 5.73
CA LYS A 40 3.97 12.23 6.25
C LYS A 40 3.10 12.81 5.14
N ASN A 41 3.58 12.76 3.90
CA ASN A 41 2.84 13.32 2.78
C ASN A 41 1.76 12.36 2.32
N PHE A 42 0.56 12.87 2.15
CA PHE A 42 -0.54 12.07 1.64
C PHE A 42 -0.21 11.49 0.27
N SER A 43 0.46 12.28 -0.56
CA SER A 43 0.81 11.84 -1.91
C SER A 43 1.71 10.61 -1.91
N PHE A 44 2.53 10.45 -0.87
CA PHE A 44 3.34 9.24 -0.76
C PHE A 44 2.46 7.99 -0.67
N TRP A 45 1.41 8.08 0.14
CA TRP A 45 0.52 6.93 0.31
C TRP A 45 -0.22 6.59 -0.96
N VAL A 46 -0.65 7.63 -1.70
CA VAL A 46 -1.29 7.42 -2.99
C VAL A 46 -0.31 6.75 -3.96
N TYR A 47 0.93 7.21 -3.96
CA TYR A 47 1.96 6.62 -4.81
C TYR A 47 2.19 5.14 -4.48
N VAL A 48 2.26 4.83 -3.19
CA VAL A 48 2.46 3.44 -2.75
C VAL A 48 1.32 2.56 -3.24
N ILE A 49 0.10 3.06 -3.13
CA ILE A 49 -1.06 2.28 -3.56
C ILE A 49 -1.04 2.06 -5.07
N LYS A 50 -0.73 3.10 -5.82
CA LYS A 50 -0.70 2.97 -7.29
C LYS A 50 0.37 1.99 -7.73
N MET A 51 1.48 1.94 -7.01
CA MET A 51 2.56 1.04 -7.35
C MET A 51 2.29 -0.39 -6.89
N GLY A 52 1.67 -0.54 -5.73
CA GLY A 52 1.55 -1.86 -5.11
C GLY A 52 0.21 -2.55 -5.28
N THR A 53 -0.75 -1.92 -5.92
CA THR A 53 -2.06 -2.52 -6.13
C THR A 53 -2.52 -2.32 -7.56
N THR A 54 -3.62 -2.97 -7.92
CA THR A 54 -4.22 -2.76 -9.23
C THR A 54 -5.12 -1.55 -9.28
N LEU A 55 -5.25 -0.83 -8.18
CA LEU A 55 -6.10 0.35 -8.12
C LEU A 55 -5.53 1.48 -8.96
N LYS A 56 -6.40 2.12 -9.71
CA LYS A 56 -6.05 3.30 -10.48
C LYS A 56 -6.48 4.54 -9.72
N GLU A 57 -6.06 5.68 -10.21
CA GLU A 57 -6.34 6.93 -9.51
C GLU A 57 -7.83 7.11 -9.23
N ASP A 58 -8.67 6.78 -10.23
CA ASP A 58 -10.11 6.90 -10.05
C ASP A 58 -10.63 5.99 -8.96
N ASP A 59 -10.05 4.80 -8.86
CA ASP A 59 -10.44 3.85 -7.82
C ASP A 59 -10.06 4.37 -6.45
N ILE A 60 -8.85 4.92 -6.36
CA ILE A 60 -8.35 5.44 -5.08
C ILE A 60 -9.21 6.60 -4.60
N HIS A 61 -9.73 7.37 -5.53
CA HIS A 61 -10.58 8.51 -5.22
C HIS A 61 -11.82 8.15 -4.41
N GLN A 62 -12.26 6.90 -4.53
CA GLN A 62 -13.48 6.45 -3.85
C GLN A 62 -13.28 6.16 -2.38
N TYR A 63 -12.04 6.09 -1.95
CA TYR A 63 -11.74 5.75 -0.55
C TYR A 63 -11.53 7.01 0.27
N SER A 64 -11.85 6.91 1.55
CA SER A 64 -11.58 8.00 2.48
C SER A 64 -10.08 8.10 2.72
N ASN A 65 -9.65 9.22 3.30
CA ASN A 65 -8.23 9.39 3.62
C ASN A 65 -7.74 8.28 4.53
N GLU A 66 -8.56 7.92 5.53
CA GLU A 66 -8.16 6.85 6.45
C GLU A 66 -8.01 5.51 5.75
N GLU A 67 -8.92 5.24 4.82
CA GLU A 67 -8.85 4.01 4.05
C GLU A 67 -7.61 4.00 3.17
N ILE A 68 -7.27 5.13 2.59
CA ILE A 68 -6.07 5.25 1.76
C ILE A 68 -4.82 4.97 2.60
N TYR A 69 -4.75 5.53 3.79
CA TYR A 69 -3.63 5.24 4.68
C TYR A 69 -3.56 3.75 5.03
N SER A 70 -4.72 3.15 5.28
CA SER A 70 -4.78 1.72 5.63
C SER A 70 -4.30 0.85 4.47
N ILE A 71 -4.73 1.17 3.25
CA ILE A 71 -4.30 0.41 2.08
C ILE A 71 -2.80 0.56 1.90
N GLY A 72 -2.29 1.79 1.97
CA GLY A 72 -0.87 2.03 1.81
C GLY A 72 -0.04 1.31 2.84
N ALA A 73 -0.46 1.35 4.09
CA ALA A 73 0.26 0.66 5.15
C ALA A 73 0.27 -0.84 4.90
N LYS A 74 -0.84 -1.39 4.42
CA LYS A 74 -0.92 -2.81 4.14
C LYS A 74 -0.03 -3.20 2.98
N VAL A 75 0.06 -2.34 1.96
CA VAL A 75 0.98 -2.59 0.85
C VAL A 75 2.40 -2.73 1.37
N ILE A 76 2.80 -1.82 2.26
CA ILE A 76 4.15 -1.84 2.80
C ILE A 76 4.41 -3.12 3.58
N VAL A 77 3.44 -3.52 4.39
CA VAL A 77 3.57 -4.76 5.16
C VAL A 77 3.70 -5.95 4.23
N GLU A 78 2.84 -6.03 3.23
CA GLU A 78 2.82 -7.20 2.35
C GLU A 78 4.06 -7.29 1.49
N MET A 79 4.55 -6.16 0.98
CA MET A 79 5.71 -6.20 0.11
C MET A 79 6.98 -6.58 0.85
N ASN A 80 7.02 -6.33 2.15
CA ASN A 80 8.20 -6.62 2.95
C ASN A 80 8.14 -7.96 3.67
N LYS A 81 7.05 -8.70 3.52
CA LYS A 81 6.95 -10.01 4.12
C LYS A 81 7.96 -10.94 3.51
N LYS A 82 8.68 -11.65 4.36
CA LYS A 82 9.59 -12.67 3.88
C LYS A 82 8.81 -13.87 3.41
N LYS A 83 9.15 -14.34 2.22
CA LYS A 83 8.57 -15.57 1.74
C LYS A 83 9.33 -16.71 2.38
N LEU A 84 8.60 -17.55 3.07
CA LEU A 84 9.20 -18.72 3.68
C LEU A 84 9.41 -19.77 2.63
N LYS A 85 10.62 -20.27 2.58
CA LYS A 85 10.93 -21.37 1.68
C LYS A 85 10.53 -22.66 2.32
N LYS A 86 9.89 -23.47 1.56
CA LYS A 86 9.48 -24.79 2.06
C LYS A 86 10.45 -25.84 1.63
#